data_e7b05c106e6430e1a61ce112d1678c4c
#
_entry.id   e7b05c106e6430e1a61ce112d1678c4c
#
_cell.length_a   1.000
_cell.length_b   1.000
_cell.length_c   1.000
_cell.angle_alpha   90.00
_cell.angle_beta   90.00
_cell.angle_gamma   90.00
#
_symmetry.space_group_name_H-M   'P 1'
#
loop_
_entity.id
_entity.type
_entity.pdbx_description
1 polymer ?
#
loop_
_entity_poly.entity_id
_entity_poly.type
_entity_poly.pdbx_seq_one_letter_code
_entity_poly.pdbx_strand_id
1 'polypeptide(L)'
;MLIDGNAQPMDEAGVARFVREQDIELVGIGAMTRMIAKAYRVADAVRATGVPVVMGGPHVTELADEALGLGGGPRHANAVALGEADETWPRIVEDAARGELKDIYAPLDKLGQERKPSLESYPAIPWDRINLEQFNLVPKIATRFLRHLGGGWGTFRMIPMESGRGCPYGCEFCTVTGFFGDSIRFRTNKSVVDELLLLKARAKVEGGQIAVFFIDDNFAINVKRTKSLLRDIIDAGAQVHWVAQISANLLRDEELVDLIAASGGKWVFIGMESIDPANLADVKKGFNKPGEYRCV
;
A
#
# COMPACT_ATOMS: atom_id res chain seq x y z
N MET A 1 -12.50 -7.22 9.93
CA MET A 1 -13.13 -6.55 8.76
C MET A 1 -12.24 -5.42 8.29
N LEU A 2 -12.18 -5.14 6.98
CA LEU A 2 -11.43 -4.02 6.41
C LEU A 2 -12.41 -3.03 5.75
N ILE A 3 -12.26 -1.75 6.04
CA ILE A 3 -13.02 -0.67 5.41
C ILE A 3 -12.04 0.30 4.76
N ASP A 4 -12.14 0.46 3.45
CA ASP A 4 -11.46 1.53 2.73
C ASP A 4 -12.36 2.77 2.72
N GLY A 5 -11.98 3.81 3.45
CA GLY A 5 -12.76 5.05 3.55
C GLY A 5 -12.89 5.81 2.22
N ASN A 6 -12.08 5.52 1.19
CA ASN A 6 -12.23 6.08 -0.13
C ASN A 6 -13.30 5.33 -0.96
N ALA A 7 -13.32 4.01 -0.85
CA ALA A 7 -14.26 3.14 -1.57
C ALA A 7 -15.64 3.07 -0.89
N GLN A 8 -15.66 3.19 0.42
CA GLN A 8 -16.86 3.16 1.27
C GLN A 8 -16.91 4.40 2.17
N PRO A 9 -17.17 5.59 1.60
CA PRO A 9 -17.16 6.80 2.38
C PRO A 9 -18.24 6.77 3.45
N MET A 10 -17.82 6.92 4.71
CA MET A 10 -18.67 7.09 5.86
C MET A 10 -18.27 8.35 6.61
N ASP A 11 -19.23 9.02 7.21
CA ASP A 11 -18.96 10.06 8.19
C ASP A 11 -18.61 9.45 9.55
N GLU A 12 -18.17 10.27 10.46
CA GLU A 12 -17.73 9.85 11.80
C GLU A 12 -18.85 9.13 12.57
N ALA A 13 -20.08 9.62 12.48
CA ALA A 13 -21.24 9.03 13.10
C ALA A 13 -21.61 7.67 12.47
N GLY A 14 -21.47 7.55 11.15
CA GLY A 14 -21.65 6.31 10.41
C GLY A 14 -20.69 5.23 10.85
N VAL A 15 -19.40 5.56 10.99
CA VAL A 15 -18.38 4.61 11.47
C VAL A 15 -18.69 4.19 12.91
N ALA A 16 -19.01 5.13 13.80
CA ALA A 16 -19.33 4.82 15.20
C ALA A 16 -20.58 3.93 15.33
N ARG A 17 -21.61 4.16 14.49
CA ARG A 17 -22.78 3.30 14.41
C ARG A 17 -22.43 1.91 13.92
N PHE A 18 -21.69 1.81 12.85
CA PHE A 18 -21.22 0.55 12.27
C PHE A 18 -20.44 -0.30 13.30
N VAL A 19 -19.54 0.33 14.05
CA VAL A 19 -18.77 -0.34 15.12
C VAL A 19 -19.70 -0.97 16.15
N ARG A 20 -20.74 -0.26 16.59
CA ARG A 20 -21.73 -0.80 17.54
C ARG A 20 -22.59 -1.92 16.94
N GLU A 21 -23.07 -1.73 15.69
CA GLU A 21 -23.98 -2.69 15.02
C GLU A 21 -23.28 -4.02 14.69
N GLN A 22 -21.95 -3.98 14.53
CA GLN A 22 -21.15 -5.17 14.19
C GLN A 22 -20.38 -5.74 15.38
N ASP A 23 -20.68 -5.28 16.60
CA ASP A 23 -20.02 -5.71 17.84
C ASP A 23 -18.47 -5.72 17.73
N ILE A 24 -17.92 -4.64 17.15
CA ILE A 24 -16.46 -4.50 16.98
C ILE A 24 -15.84 -4.16 18.33
N GLU A 25 -14.81 -4.92 18.72
CA GLU A 25 -14.12 -4.78 20.01
C GLU A 25 -12.81 -3.98 19.93
N LEU A 26 -12.25 -3.80 18.72
CA LEU A 26 -11.04 -3.03 18.48
C LEU A 26 -11.07 -2.41 17.08
N VAL A 27 -10.68 -1.16 16.97
CA VAL A 27 -10.57 -0.46 15.67
C VAL A 27 -9.13 -0.02 15.43
N GLY A 28 -8.56 -0.42 14.29
CA GLY A 28 -7.30 0.10 13.77
C GLY A 28 -7.54 1.15 12.70
N ILE A 29 -6.88 2.30 12.79
CA ILE A 29 -6.99 3.38 11.80
C ILE A 29 -5.59 3.72 11.27
N GLY A 30 -5.36 3.43 9.97
CA GLY A 30 -4.16 3.89 9.26
C GLY A 30 -4.43 5.20 8.53
N ALA A 31 -3.58 6.20 8.71
CA ALA A 31 -3.76 7.49 8.05
C ALA A 31 -2.44 8.11 7.58
N MET A 32 -2.52 8.76 6.42
CA MET A 32 -1.47 9.67 5.93
C MET A 32 -1.70 11.08 6.45
N THR A 33 -0.66 11.91 6.49
CA THR A 33 -0.70 13.30 7.00
C THR A 33 -1.86 14.11 6.43
N ARG A 34 -2.11 14.05 5.14
CA ARG A 34 -3.20 14.80 4.49
C ARG A 34 -4.61 14.39 4.96
N MET A 35 -4.76 13.22 5.58
CA MET A 35 -6.05 12.68 6.03
C MET A 35 -6.19 12.66 7.55
N ILE A 36 -5.15 13.04 8.28
CA ILE A 36 -5.06 12.83 9.72
C ILE A 36 -6.18 13.53 10.50
N ALA A 37 -6.53 14.75 10.14
CA ALA A 37 -7.59 15.50 10.81
C ALA A 37 -8.96 14.77 10.74
N LYS A 38 -9.26 14.11 9.61
CA LYS A 38 -10.45 13.26 9.49
C LYS A 38 -10.29 11.98 10.31
N ALA A 39 -9.12 11.37 10.28
CA ALA A 39 -8.82 10.15 11.02
C ALA A 39 -8.99 10.37 12.54
N TYR A 40 -8.56 11.51 13.06
CA TYR A 40 -8.75 11.87 14.47
C TYR A 40 -10.23 12.01 14.83
N ARG A 41 -11.04 12.69 14.01
CA ARG A 41 -12.49 12.78 14.26
C ARG A 41 -13.17 11.41 14.24
N VAL A 42 -12.79 10.52 13.31
CA VAL A 42 -13.29 9.14 13.29
C VAL A 42 -12.85 8.39 14.55
N ALA A 43 -11.58 8.50 14.95
CA ALA A 43 -11.06 7.88 16.16
C ALA A 43 -11.83 8.34 17.40
N ASP A 44 -12.07 9.64 17.54
CA ASP A 44 -12.83 10.22 18.67
C ASP A 44 -14.27 9.72 18.71
N ALA A 45 -14.93 9.65 17.55
CA ALA A 45 -16.29 9.13 17.46
C ALA A 45 -16.39 7.64 17.82
N VAL A 46 -15.40 6.83 17.42
CA VAL A 46 -15.32 5.42 17.81
C VAL A 46 -15.02 5.28 19.30
N ARG A 47 -14.04 6.00 19.83
CA ARG A 47 -13.71 5.96 21.27
C ARG A 47 -14.87 6.39 22.16
N ALA A 48 -15.70 7.32 21.71
CA ALA A 48 -16.91 7.71 22.39
C ALA A 48 -17.95 6.57 22.53
N THR A 49 -17.82 5.48 21.74
CA THR A 49 -18.63 4.26 21.90
C THR A 49 -18.10 3.30 22.98
N GLY A 50 -16.93 3.58 23.56
CA GLY A 50 -16.22 2.71 24.49
C GLY A 50 -15.27 1.70 23.83
N VAL A 51 -15.21 1.67 22.49
CA VAL A 51 -14.34 0.76 21.76
C VAL A 51 -12.93 1.37 21.62
N PRO A 52 -11.86 0.62 21.98
CA PRO A 52 -10.50 1.11 21.86
C PRO A 52 -10.08 1.30 20.40
N VAL A 53 -9.31 2.37 20.17
CA VAL A 53 -8.76 2.72 18.87
C VAL A 53 -7.24 2.68 18.90
N VAL A 54 -6.64 1.99 17.94
CA VAL A 54 -5.22 2.01 17.65
C VAL A 54 -4.97 2.76 16.36
N MET A 55 -4.12 3.77 16.39
CA MET A 55 -3.77 4.51 15.19
C MET A 55 -2.36 4.16 14.70
N GLY A 56 -2.17 4.19 13.40
CA GLY A 56 -0.89 3.89 12.74
C GLY A 56 -0.76 4.61 11.40
N GLY A 57 0.26 4.23 10.65
CA GLY A 57 0.59 4.82 9.37
C GLY A 57 1.65 5.91 9.48
N PRO A 58 2.08 6.48 8.33
CA PRO A 58 3.25 7.38 8.28
C PRO A 58 3.16 8.59 9.20
N HIS A 59 1.99 9.23 9.28
CA HIS A 59 1.83 10.40 10.14
C HIS A 59 2.03 10.08 11.63
N VAL A 60 1.36 9.04 12.11
CA VAL A 60 1.40 8.65 13.54
C VAL A 60 2.76 8.07 13.91
N THR A 61 3.47 7.47 12.95
CA THR A 61 4.85 7.01 13.16
C THR A 61 5.79 8.16 13.52
N GLU A 62 5.62 9.30 12.86
CA GLU A 62 6.45 10.50 13.12
C GLU A 62 5.94 11.35 14.28
N LEU A 63 4.62 11.40 14.50
CA LEU A 63 3.96 12.29 15.45
C LEU A 63 3.03 11.50 16.40
N ALA A 64 3.58 10.47 17.06
CA ALA A 64 2.85 9.63 18.00
C ALA A 64 2.22 10.41 19.16
N ASP A 65 2.95 11.40 19.67
CA ASP A 65 2.52 12.23 20.81
C ASP A 65 1.24 13.00 20.52
N GLU A 66 1.05 13.43 19.26
CA GLU A 66 -0.18 14.11 18.85
C GLU A 66 -1.39 13.18 18.99
N ALA A 67 -1.32 11.94 18.47
CA ALA A 67 -2.40 10.96 18.55
C ALA A 67 -2.70 10.52 20.00
N LEU A 68 -1.67 10.49 20.86
CA LEU A 68 -1.78 10.11 22.27
C LEU A 68 -2.14 11.28 23.19
N GLY A 69 -2.09 12.53 22.70
CA GLY A 69 -2.35 13.74 23.49
C GLY A 69 -1.24 14.07 24.50
N LEU A 70 -0.01 13.58 24.30
CA LEU A 70 1.09 13.78 25.24
C LEU A 70 1.66 15.21 25.19
N GLY A 71 1.45 15.93 24.11
CA GLY A 71 1.81 17.34 23.95
C GLY A 71 0.80 18.35 24.52
N GLY A 72 -0.15 17.92 25.34
CA GLY A 72 -1.20 18.78 25.92
C GLY A 72 -2.43 18.97 25.03
N GLY A 73 -2.48 18.33 23.89
CA GLY A 73 -3.66 18.26 23.02
C GLY A 73 -4.64 17.13 23.42
N PRO A 74 -5.75 16.98 22.68
CA PRO A 74 -6.69 15.89 22.91
C PRO A 74 -6.07 14.53 22.59
N ARG A 75 -6.44 13.51 23.36
CA ARG A 75 -6.06 12.13 23.07
C ARG A 75 -7.02 11.51 22.06
N HIS A 76 -6.57 11.18 20.86
CA HIS A 76 -7.36 10.60 19.78
C HIS A 76 -7.31 9.07 19.75
N ALA A 77 -6.23 8.46 20.24
CA ALA A 77 -6.03 7.01 20.22
C ALA A 77 -5.79 6.42 21.62
N ASN A 78 -6.20 5.16 21.82
CA ASN A 78 -5.86 4.38 23.01
C ASN A 78 -4.42 3.90 22.95
N ALA A 79 -3.96 3.57 21.73
CA ALA A 79 -2.60 3.14 21.43
C ALA A 79 -2.18 3.59 20.04
N VAL A 80 -0.87 3.60 19.78
CA VAL A 80 -0.31 3.83 18.45
C VAL A 80 0.58 2.66 18.03
N ALA A 81 0.54 2.33 16.72
CA ALA A 81 1.41 1.36 16.08
C ALA A 81 2.39 2.12 15.17
N LEU A 82 3.66 2.10 15.50
CA LEU A 82 4.72 2.80 14.76
C LEU A 82 5.28 1.89 13.66
N GLY A 83 5.69 2.51 12.56
CA GLY A 83 6.28 1.79 11.41
C GLY A 83 5.36 0.75 10.81
N GLU A 84 5.94 -0.36 10.39
CA GLU A 84 5.22 -1.48 9.77
C GLU A 84 4.57 -2.36 10.85
N ALA A 85 3.24 -2.45 10.83
CA ALA A 85 2.47 -3.14 11.86
C ALA A 85 2.28 -4.65 11.62
N ASP A 86 2.90 -5.20 10.60
CA ASP A 86 2.69 -6.58 10.17
C ASP A 86 2.95 -7.62 11.29
N GLU A 87 4.01 -7.44 12.07
CA GLU A 87 4.34 -8.29 13.21
C GLU A 87 3.79 -7.78 14.56
N THR A 88 3.47 -6.50 14.65
CA THR A 88 2.95 -5.90 15.89
C THR A 88 1.44 -6.00 16.03
N TRP A 89 0.70 -6.01 14.91
CA TRP A 89 -0.76 -6.06 14.93
C TRP A 89 -1.34 -7.28 15.67
N PRO A 90 -0.86 -8.52 15.49
CA PRO A 90 -1.33 -9.66 16.27
C PRO A 90 -1.18 -9.45 17.78
N ARG A 91 -0.06 -8.88 18.23
CA ARG A 91 0.18 -8.57 19.64
C ARG A 91 -0.78 -7.50 20.17
N ILE A 92 -1.08 -6.48 19.35
CA ILE A 92 -2.05 -5.44 19.69
C ILE A 92 -3.43 -6.07 19.92
N VAL A 93 -3.86 -6.97 19.03
CA VAL A 93 -5.14 -7.68 19.16
C VAL A 93 -5.19 -8.53 20.44
N GLU A 94 -4.10 -9.25 20.74
CA GLU A 94 -4.00 -10.05 21.98
C GLU A 94 -4.05 -9.19 23.24
N ASP A 95 -3.31 -8.08 23.26
CA ASP A 95 -3.29 -7.15 24.40
C ASP A 95 -4.65 -6.46 24.57
N ALA A 96 -5.31 -6.08 23.46
CA ALA A 96 -6.65 -5.53 23.50
C ALA A 96 -7.69 -6.52 24.07
N ALA A 97 -7.62 -7.79 23.67
CA ALA A 97 -8.51 -8.84 24.18
C ALA A 97 -8.34 -9.07 25.69
N ARG A 98 -7.17 -8.77 26.24
CA ARG A 98 -6.91 -8.83 27.70
C ARG A 98 -7.20 -7.51 28.43
N GLY A 99 -7.49 -6.44 27.70
CA GLY A 99 -7.62 -5.11 28.30
C GLY A 99 -6.27 -4.48 28.70
N GLU A 100 -5.16 -4.92 28.12
CA GLU A 100 -3.80 -4.56 28.47
C GLU A 100 -3.09 -3.74 27.37
N LEU A 101 -3.84 -2.95 26.61
CA LEU A 101 -3.25 -2.10 25.55
C LEU A 101 -2.17 -1.17 26.13
N LYS A 102 -1.03 -1.15 25.49
CA LYS A 102 0.07 -0.20 25.75
C LYS A 102 -0.12 1.04 24.89
N ASP A 103 0.40 2.16 25.34
CA ASP A 103 0.32 3.42 24.58
C ASP A 103 1.03 3.31 23.22
N ILE A 104 2.20 2.63 23.15
CA ILE A 104 3.04 2.56 21.96
C ILE A 104 3.42 1.10 21.66
N TYR A 105 3.19 0.71 20.40
CA TYR A 105 3.69 -0.52 19.81
C TYR A 105 4.66 -0.18 18.67
N ALA A 106 5.87 -0.74 18.74
CA ALA A 106 6.88 -0.58 17.69
C ALA A 106 7.42 -1.96 17.30
N PRO A 107 7.85 -2.14 16.03
CA PRO A 107 8.47 -3.38 15.56
C PRO A 107 9.93 -3.43 16.03
N LEU A 108 10.15 -3.77 17.28
CA LEU A 108 11.48 -3.85 17.89
C LEU A 108 11.96 -5.30 17.95
N ASP A 109 13.25 -5.50 17.73
CA ASP A 109 13.93 -6.76 17.97
C ASP A 109 14.21 -6.99 19.48
N LYS A 110 14.88 -8.09 19.80
CA LYS A 110 15.23 -8.43 21.20
C LYS A 110 16.21 -7.46 21.86
N LEU A 111 16.88 -6.63 21.05
CA LEU A 111 17.82 -5.60 21.50
C LEU A 111 17.19 -4.21 21.58
N GLY A 112 15.89 -4.11 21.27
CA GLY A 112 15.17 -2.84 21.23
C GLY A 112 15.46 -1.99 19.98
N GLN A 113 16.06 -2.59 18.95
CA GLN A 113 16.30 -1.91 17.67
C GLN A 113 15.12 -2.12 16.72
N GLU A 114 14.82 -1.13 15.89
CA GLU A 114 13.76 -1.23 14.90
C GLU A 114 14.03 -2.39 13.95
N ARG A 115 13.05 -3.27 13.81
CA ARG A 115 13.08 -4.41 12.90
C ARG A 115 12.09 -4.23 11.79
N LYS A 116 12.55 -4.32 10.56
CA LYS A 116 11.65 -4.37 9.39
C LYS A 116 11.23 -5.83 9.13
N PRO A 117 9.93 -6.10 8.91
CA PRO A 117 9.43 -7.46 8.70
C PRO A 117 9.97 -8.07 7.41
N SER A 118 10.19 -9.40 7.40
CA SER A 118 10.49 -10.13 6.17
C SER A 118 9.23 -10.28 5.33
N LEU A 119 9.34 -10.02 4.03
CA LEU A 119 8.23 -10.23 3.09
C LEU A 119 8.21 -11.64 2.48
N GLU A 120 9.25 -12.44 2.66
CA GLU A 120 9.35 -13.79 2.06
C GLU A 120 8.30 -14.76 2.62
N SER A 121 7.97 -14.63 3.89
CA SER A 121 7.00 -15.47 4.59
C SER A 121 5.61 -14.83 4.73
N TYR A 122 5.33 -13.80 3.95
CA TYR A 122 4.04 -13.11 4.01
C TYR A 122 2.89 -14.05 3.69
N PRO A 123 1.82 -14.05 4.49
CA PRO A 123 0.64 -14.82 4.17
C PRO A 123 -0.01 -14.30 2.88
N ALA A 124 -0.64 -15.19 2.14
CA ALA A 124 -1.42 -14.79 0.98
C ALA A 124 -2.55 -13.86 1.39
N ILE A 125 -2.78 -12.80 0.60
CA ILE A 125 -3.90 -11.88 0.84
C ILE A 125 -5.21 -12.65 0.63
N PRO A 126 -6.14 -12.61 1.58
CA PRO A 126 -7.42 -13.33 1.48
C PRO A 126 -8.39 -12.58 0.55
N TRP A 127 -8.07 -12.55 -0.74
CA TRP A 127 -8.86 -11.87 -1.76
C TRP A 127 -10.31 -12.37 -1.82
N ASP A 128 -10.58 -13.61 -1.40
CA ASP A 128 -11.93 -14.18 -1.26
C ASP A 128 -12.82 -13.41 -0.28
N ARG A 129 -12.21 -12.74 0.70
CA ARG A 129 -12.90 -11.91 1.71
C ARG A 129 -13.01 -10.44 1.31
N ILE A 130 -12.41 -10.06 0.19
CA ILE A 130 -12.36 -8.67 -0.28
C ILE A 130 -13.31 -8.51 -1.47
N ASN A 131 -14.20 -7.52 -1.38
CA ASN A 131 -15.08 -7.17 -2.49
C ASN A 131 -14.29 -6.36 -3.53
N LEU A 132 -13.98 -6.97 -4.68
CA LEU A 132 -13.21 -6.33 -5.74
C LEU A 132 -13.93 -5.15 -6.42
N GLU A 133 -15.25 -5.02 -6.27
CA GLU A 133 -15.98 -3.84 -6.77
C GLU A 133 -15.56 -2.53 -6.10
N GLN A 134 -14.93 -2.59 -4.92
CA GLN A 134 -14.35 -1.43 -4.25
C GLN A 134 -13.21 -0.79 -5.06
N PHE A 135 -12.55 -1.57 -5.91
CA PHE A 135 -11.44 -1.13 -6.76
C PHE A 135 -11.87 -0.75 -8.18
N ASN A 136 -13.20 -0.71 -8.44
CA ASN A 136 -13.72 -0.36 -9.76
C ASN A 136 -13.56 1.14 -10.02
N LEU A 137 -12.79 1.49 -11.05
CA LEU A 137 -12.55 2.88 -11.47
C LEU A 137 -13.68 3.45 -12.33
N VAL A 138 -14.56 2.60 -12.85
CA VAL A 138 -15.68 3.06 -13.65
C VAL A 138 -16.78 3.62 -12.73
N PRO A 139 -17.22 4.88 -12.89
CA PRO A 139 -18.28 5.45 -12.07
C PRO A 139 -19.55 4.61 -12.12
N LYS A 140 -20.24 4.45 -10.98
CA LYS A 140 -21.45 3.59 -10.85
C LYS A 140 -22.52 3.88 -11.92
N ILE A 141 -22.70 5.13 -12.30
CA ILE A 141 -23.67 5.53 -13.36
C ILE A 141 -23.22 4.97 -14.71
N ALA A 142 -21.94 5.15 -15.06
CA ALA A 142 -21.38 4.64 -16.30
C ALA A 142 -21.35 3.10 -16.32
N THR A 143 -21.05 2.46 -15.20
CA THR A 143 -21.09 0.98 -15.06
C THR A 143 -22.47 0.44 -15.43
N ARG A 144 -23.54 1.07 -14.92
CA ARG A 144 -24.92 0.64 -15.22
C ARG A 144 -25.24 0.73 -16.71
N PHE A 145 -24.81 1.79 -17.37
CA PHE A 145 -25.02 1.99 -18.81
C PHE A 145 -24.17 1.03 -19.65
N LEU A 146 -22.86 0.92 -19.34
CA LEU A 146 -21.90 0.13 -20.11
C LEU A 146 -22.13 -1.39 -19.99
N ARG A 147 -22.70 -1.86 -18.90
CA ARG A 147 -23.07 -3.28 -18.74
C ARG A 147 -24.07 -3.74 -19.79
N HIS A 148 -24.93 -2.86 -20.30
CA HIS A 148 -25.88 -3.18 -21.35
C HIS A 148 -25.21 -3.42 -22.71
N LEU A 149 -23.97 -2.92 -22.90
CA LEU A 149 -23.21 -3.14 -24.14
C LEU A 149 -22.50 -4.50 -24.18
N GLY A 150 -22.53 -5.26 -23.09
CA GLY A 150 -21.84 -6.55 -22.97
C GLY A 150 -20.32 -6.44 -22.85
N GLY A 151 -19.61 -7.58 -22.83
CA GLY A 151 -18.14 -7.63 -22.92
C GLY A 151 -17.35 -7.10 -21.71
N GLY A 152 -17.99 -6.88 -20.56
CA GLY A 152 -17.30 -6.45 -19.33
C GLY A 152 -16.88 -4.98 -19.29
N TRP A 153 -17.29 -4.15 -20.27
CA TRP A 153 -16.94 -2.73 -20.37
C TRP A 153 -17.36 -1.87 -19.16
N GLY A 154 -18.30 -2.36 -18.36
CA GLY A 154 -18.79 -1.65 -17.16
C GLY A 154 -17.92 -1.81 -15.92
N THR A 155 -16.83 -2.59 -15.98
CA THR A 155 -15.98 -2.85 -14.81
C THR A 155 -14.51 -2.85 -15.22
N PHE A 156 -13.76 -1.92 -14.63
CA PHE A 156 -12.31 -1.89 -14.71
C PHE A 156 -11.75 -1.69 -13.31
N ARG A 157 -11.21 -2.74 -12.73
CA ARG A 157 -10.72 -2.75 -11.34
C ARG A 157 -9.21 -2.57 -11.34
N MET A 158 -8.73 -1.58 -10.59
CA MET A 158 -7.31 -1.37 -10.33
C MET A 158 -6.97 -1.94 -8.95
N ILE A 159 -6.32 -3.08 -8.91
CA ILE A 159 -5.99 -3.81 -7.68
C ILE A 159 -4.59 -3.39 -7.22
N PRO A 160 -4.43 -2.80 -6.03
CA PRO A 160 -3.10 -2.56 -5.47
C PRO A 160 -2.47 -3.88 -5.08
N MET A 161 -1.22 -4.08 -5.47
CA MET A 161 -0.44 -5.27 -5.17
C MET A 161 0.99 -4.88 -4.86
N GLU A 162 1.60 -5.56 -3.90
CA GLU A 162 2.96 -5.31 -3.49
C GLU A 162 3.85 -6.49 -3.87
N SER A 163 5.02 -6.22 -4.44
CA SER A 163 6.06 -7.22 -4.69
C SER A 163 7.31 -6.99 -3.84
N GLY A 164 7.49 -5.79 -3.32
CA GLY A 164 8.60 -5.39 -2.46
C GLY A 164 8.39 -4.05 -1.78
N ARG A 165 9.13 -3.80 -0.71
CA ARG A 165 9.12 -2.57 0.10
C ARG A 165 10.52 -2.02 0.28
N GLY A 166 10.61 -0.69 0.39
CA GLY A 166 11.82 0.05 0.67
C GLY A 166 12.53 0.51 -0.60
N CYS A 167 13.37 1.51 -0.43
CA CYS A 167 14.16 2.09 -1.51
C CYS A 167 15.51 2.54 -0.95
N PRO A 168 16.65 2.16 -1.58
CA PRO A 168 17.97 2.52 -1.08
C PRO A 168 18.34 3.97 -1.40
N TYR A 169 17.53 4.66 -2.19
CA TYR A 169 17.77 6.06 -2.54
C TYR A 169 17.31 6.98 -1.42
N GLY A 170 18.23 7.77 -0.88
CA GLY A 170 17.96 8.73 0.20
C GLY A 170 17.49 10.10 -0.33
N CYS A 171 16.51 10.14 -1.23
CA CYS A 171 15.98 11.42 -1.75
C CYS A 171 15.33 12.22 -0.61
N GLU A 172 15.72 13.49 -0.43
CA GLU A 172 15.34 14.31 0.74
C GLU A 172 13.84 14.58 0.86
N PHE A 173 13.12 14.59 -0.25
CA PHE A 173 11.67 14.80 -0.26
C PHE A 173 10.87 13.51 -0.03
N CYS A 174 11.52 12.34 0.00
CA CYS A 174 10.85 11.05 0.01
C CYS A 174 10.74 10.48 1.42
N THR A 175 9.53 10.15 1.84
CA THR A 175 9.25 9.56 3.15
C THR A 175 9.48 8.04 3.21
N VAL A 176 9.75 7.40 2.08
CA VAL A 176 9.91 5.93 1.96
C VAL A 176 11.02 5.41 2.87
N THR A 177 12.20 6.01 2.80
CA THR A 177 13.35 5.61 3.65
C THR A 177 13.10 5.84 5.13
N GLY A 178 12.37 6.89 5.50
CA GLY A 178 11.96 7.13 6.89
C GLY A 178 11.02 6.06 7.42
N PHE A 179 10.09 5.59 6.58
CA PHE A 179 9.06 4.63 7.00
C PHE A 179 9.46 3.17 6.78
N PHE A 180 9.92 2.81 5.57
CA PHE A 180 10.27 1.43 5.21
C PHE A 180 11.75 1.09 5.36
N GLY A 181 12.62 2.08 5.62
CA GLY A 181 14.06 1.92 5.66
C GLY A 181 14.72 1.97 4.28
N ASP A 182 16.05 1.92 4.28
CA ASP A 182 16.92 1.94 3.10
C ASP A 182 17.19 0.55 2.52
N SER A 183 16.81 -0.50 3.24
CA SER A 183 16.92 -1.89 2.79
C SER A 183 15.70 -2.30 1.98
N ILE A 184 15.95 -2.97 0.84
CA ILE A 184 14.87 -3.48 0.00
C ILE A 184 14.54 -4.90 0.43
N ARG A 185 13.26 -5.16 0.61
CA ARG A 185 12.73 -6.49 0.95
C ARG A 185 11.72 -6.90 -0.12
N PHE A 186 11.76 -8.16 -0.53
CA PHE A 186 10.89 -8.68 -1.58
C PHE A 186 10.08 -9.86 -1.09
N ARG A 187 8.89 -9.97 -1.62
CA ARG A 187 8.13 -11.22 -1.61
C ARG A 187 8.80 -12.22 -2.55
N THR A 188 8.57 -13.51 -2.34
CA THR A 188 9.01 -14.53 -3.31
C THR A 188 8.29 -14.33 -4.64
N ASN A 189 8.98 -14.56 -5.75
CA ASN A 189 8.33 -14.50 -7.07
C ASN A 189 7.10 -15.39 -7.13
N LYS A 190 7.21 -16.59 -6.56
CA LYS A 190 6.09 -17.54 -6.49
C LYS A 190 4.86 -16.94 -5.83
N SER A 191 5.00 -16.25 -4.68
CA SER A 191 3.85 -15.67 -3.98
C SER A 191 3.19 -14.56 -4.79
N VAL A 192 3.98 -13.77 -5.55
CA VAL A 192 3.46 -12.72 -6.44
C VAL A 192 2.72 -13.33 -7.63
N VAL A 193 3.29 -14.36 -8.25
CA VAL A 193 2.69 -15.08 -9.39
C VAL A 193 1.39 -15.78 -8.98
N ASP A 194 1.39 -16.48 -7.84
CA ASP A 194 0.19 -17.16 -7.33
C ASP A 194 -0.96 -16.16 -7.11
N GLU A 195 -0.67 -14.99 -6.56
CA GLU A 195 -1.65 -13.93 -6.35
C GLU A 195 -2.18 -13.36 -7.66
N LEU A 196 -1.33 -13.14 -8.65
CA LEU A 196 -1.75 -12.71 -10.00
C LEU A 196 -2.68 -13.74 -10.67
N LEU A 197 -2.35 -15.03 -10.56
CA LEU A 197 -3.18 -16.11 -11.08
C LEU A 197 -4.55 -16.14 -10.41
N LEU A 198 -4.60 -15.97 -9.09
CA LEU A 198 -5.86 -15.93 -8.33
C LEU A 198 -6.72 -14.75 -8.76
N LEU A 199 -6.15 -13.54 -8.85
CA LEU A 199 -6.86 -12.35 -9.28
C LEU A 199 -7.36 -12.48 -10.72
N LYS A 200 -6.54 -13.03 -11.62
CA LYS A 200 -6.90 -13.30 -13.01
C LYS A 200 -8.08 -14.28 -13.11
N ALA A 201 -8.05 -15.36 -12.32
CA ALA A 201 -9.13 -16.34 -12.26
C ALA A 201 -10.44 -15.72 -11.74
N ARG A 202 -10.37 -14.92 -10.67
CA ARG A 202 -11.54 -14.20 -10.14
C ARG A 202 -12.15 -13.24 -11.14
N ALA A 203 -11.31 -12.45 -11.83
CA ALA A 203 -11.80 -11.52 -12.85
C ALA A 203 -12.54 -12.25 -13.98
N LYS A 204 -12.08 -13.45 -14.34
CA LYS A 204 -12.75 -14.28 -15.35
C LYS A 204 -14.14 -14.76 -14.89
N VAL A 205 -14.28 -15.11 -13.61
CA VAL A 205 -15.55 -15.59 -13.03
C VAL A 205 -16.54 -14.44 -12.80
N GLU A 206 -16.07 -13.36 -12.20
CA GLU A 206 -16.92 -12.19 -11.86
C GLU A 206 -17.24 -11.31 -13.08
N GLY A 207 -16.52 -11.52 -14.18
CA GLY A 207 -16.57 -10.65 -15.36
C GLY A 207 -15.87 -9.31 -15.16
N GLY A 208 -15.58 -8.63 -16.28
CA GLY A 208 -14.89 -7.34 -16.29
C GLY A 208 -13.38 -7.46 -16.48
N GLN A 209 -12.71 -6.32 -16.42
CA GLN A 209 -11.27 -6.21 -16.59
C GLN A 209 -10.60 -5.87 -15.27
N ILE A 210 -9.42 -6.42 -15.06
CA ILE A 210 -8.54 -6.03 -13.96
C ILE A 210 -7.23 -5.50 -14.51
N ALA A 211 -6.68 -4.54 -13.78
CA ALA A 211 -5.28 -4.17 -13.86
C ALA A 211 -4.70 -4.20 -12.45
N VAL A 212 -3.41 -4.46 -12.35
CA VAL A 212 -2.68 -4.43 -11.09
C VAL A 212 -1.86 -3.14 -11.03
N PHE A 213 -1.92 -2.45 -9.90
CA PHE A 213 -0.95 -1.42 -9.58
C PHE A 213 0.06 -2.00 -8.60
N PHE A 214 1.28 -2.27 -9.08
CA PHE A 214 2.38 -2.57 -8.18
C PHE A 214 2.73 -1.31 -7.40
N ILE A 215 2.38 -1.32 -6.12
CA ILE A 215 2.55 -0.17 -5.22
C ILE A 215 3.96 -0.10 -4.61
N ASP A 216 4.87 -0.90 -5.12
CA ASP A 216 6.28 -0.90 -4.75
C ASP A 216 6.86 0.52 -4.89
N ASP A 217 7.70 0.94 -3.95
CA ASP A 217 8.33 2.27 -3.94
C ASP A 217 9.21 2.51 -5.18
N ASN A 218 9.83 1.45 -5.69
CA ASN A 218 10.56 1.41 -6.96
C ASN A 218 10.61 -0.02 -7.48
N PHE A 219 9.67 -0.39 -8.31
CA PHE A 219 9.43 -1.77 -8.76
C PHE A 219 10.66 -2.46 -9.38
N ALA A 220 11.45 -1.73 -10.15
CA ALA A 220 12.60 -2.29 -10.87
C ALA A 220 13.96 -2.06 -10.16
N ILE A 221 13.96 -1.63 -8.90
CA ILE A 221 15.20 -1.24 -8.20
C ILE A 221 16.25 -2.36 -8.14
N ASN A 222 15.83 -3.61 -8.08
CA ASN A 222 16.68 -4.78 -8.28
C ASN A 222 16.37 -5.39 -9.66
N VAL A 223 17.03 -4.89 -10.70
CA VAL A 223 16.81 -5.28 -12.10
C VAL A 223 16.84 -6.80 -12.29
N LYS A 224 17.84 -7.49 -11.69
CA LYS A 224 17.97 -8.94 -11.82
C LYS A 224 16.75 -9.69 -11.26
N ARG A 225 16.32 -9.31 -10.06
CA ARG A 225 15.12 -9.88 -9.43
C ARG A 225 13.87 -9.56 -10.24
N THR A 226 13.74 -8.32 -10.70
CA THR A 226 12.57 -7.90 -11.48
C THR A 226 12.46 -8.65 -12.80
N LYS A 227 13.56 -8.80 -13.54
CA LYS A 227 13.60 -9.63 -14.75
C LYS A 227 13.18 -11.09 -14.47
N SER A 228 13.65 -11.66 -13.35
CA SER A 228 13.23 -13.00 -12.93
C SER A 228 11.74 -13.06 -12.67
N LEU A 229 11.17 -12.12 -11.90
CA LEU A 229 9.73 -12.07 -11.64
C LEU A 229 8.92 -11.93 -12.93
N LEU A 230 9.33 -11.04 -13.84
CA LEU A 230 8.59 -10.83 -15.10
C LEU A 230 8.61 -12.07 -16.00
N ARG A 231 9.72 -12.82 -16.03
CA ARG A 231 9.77 -14.13 -16.71
C ARG A 231 8.83 -15.14 -16.04
N ASP A 232 8.86 -15.25 -14.71
CA ASP A 232 7.98 -16.15 -13.98
C ASP A 232 6.48 -15.83 -14.24
N ILE A 233 6.12 -14.54 -14.35
CA ILE A 233 4.76 -14.09 -14.73
C ILE A 233 4.40 -14.57 -16.15
N ILE A 234 5.33 -14.45 -17.10
CA ILE A 234 5.13 -14.86 -18.49
C ILE A 234 4.99 -16.39 -18.57
N ASP A 235 5.94 -17.12 -17.98
CA ASP A 235 6.01 -18.58 -18.03
C ASP A 235 4.81 -19.25 -17.36
N ALA A 236 4.30 -18.68 -16.28
CA ALA A 236 3.10 -19.15 -15.58
C ALA A 236 1.79 -18.75 -16.27
N GLY A 237 1.81 -17.97 -17.34
CA GLY A 237 0.60 -17.42 -17.95
C GLY A 237 -0.17 -16.48 -17.03
N ALA A 238 0.51 -15.82 -16.09
CA ALA A 238 -0.09 -14.95 -15.08
C ALA A 238 -0.26 -13.49 -15.54
N GLN A 239 -0.02 -13.19 -16.82
CA GLN A 239 -0.11 -11.83 -17.34
C GLN A 239 -1.50 -11.23 -17.10
N VAL A 240 -1.50 -10.06 -16.50
CA VAL A 240 -2.62 -9.11 -16.42
C VAL A 240 -2.09 -7.75 -16.88
N HIS A 241 -2.96 -6.79 -17.14
CA HIS A 241 -2.47 -5.42 -17.30
C HIS A 241 -1.95 -4.91 -15.95
N TRP A 242 -0.78 -4.29 -15.95
CA TRP A 242 -0.24 -3.71 -14.73
C TRP A 242 0.46 -2.38 -14.98
N VAL A 243 0.62 -1.62 -13.91
CA VAL A 243 1.32 -0.35 -13.82
C VAL A 243 2.22 -0.36 -12.59
N ALA A 244 3.35 0.32 -12.65
CA ALA A 244 4.29 0.44 -11.53
C ALA A 244 5.04 1.77 -11.53
N GLN A 245 5.69 2.10 -10.42
CA GLN A 245 6.65 3.19 -10.31
C GLN A 245 8.06 2.68 -10.56
N ILE A 246 8.79 3.33 -11.46
CA ILE A 246 10.16 2.94 -11.86
C ILE A 246 11.02 4.19 -11.99
N SER A 247 12.25 4.14 -11.49
CA SER A 247 13.22 5.23 -11.71
C SER A 247 13.69 5.27 -13.16
N ALA A 248 13.83 6.47 -13.73
CA ALA A 248 14.20 6.69 -15.14
C ALA A 248 15.50 5.96 -15.57
N ASN A 249 16.51 5.94 -14.69
CA ASN A 249 17.80 5.31 -14.97
C ASN A 249 17.70 3.78 -15.19
N LEU A 250 16.65 3.11 -14.72
CA LEU A 250 16.46 1.67 -14.86
C LEU A 250 15.85 1.28 -16.22
N LEU A 251 15.18 2.21 -16.88
CA LEU A 251 14.53 1.99 -18.17
C LEU A 251 15.48 2.01 -19.38
N ARG A 252 16.79 2.14 -19.15
CA ARG A 252 17.83 1.98 -20.18
C ARG A 252 18.13 0.52 -20.50
N ASP A 253 17.69 -0.39 -19.67
CA ASP A 253 17.86 -1.82 -19.88
C ASP A 253 16.77 -2.31 -20.84
N GLU A 254 17.13 -2.46 -22.13
CA GLU A 254 16.20 -2.86 -23.19
C GLU A 254 15.49 -4.18 -22.89
N GLU A 255 16.23 -5.17 -22.36
CA GLU A 255 15.62 -6.44 -21.96
C GLU A 255 14.58 -6.27 -20.84
N LEU A 256 14.84 -5.36 -19.90
CA LEU A 256 13.84 -5.04 -18.86
C LEU A 256 12.59 -4.43 -19.48
N VAL A 257 12.73 -3.52 -20.43
CA VAL A 257 11.58 -2.88 -21.12
C VAL A 257 10.77 -3.90 -21.92
N ASP A 258 11.46 -4.80 -22.64
CA ASP A 258 10.79 -5.89 -23.37
C ASP A 258 10.02 -6.84 -22.43
N LEU A 259 10.62 -7.22 -21.31
CA LEU A 259 9.95 -8.05 -20.29
C LEU A 259 8.78 -7.33 -19.63
N ILE A 260 8.87 -6.03 -19.36
CA ILE A 260 7.75 -5.21 -18.87
C ILE A 260 6.58 -5.31 -19.85
N ALA A 261 6.83 -5.07 -21.13
CA ALA A 261 5.78 -5.15 -22.16
C ALA A 261 5.20 -6.57 -22.28
N ALA A 262 6.04 -7.61 -22.34
CA ALA A 262 5.62 -9.00 -22.50
C ALA A 262 4.84 -9.54 -21.29
N SER A 263 5.16 -9.09 -20.07
CA SER A 263 4.47 -9.50 -18.85
C SER A 263 3.11 -8.80 -18.62
N GLY A 264 2.75 -7.82 -19.46
CA GLY A 264 1.49 -7.08 -19.37
C GLY A 264 1.61 -5.67 -18.82
N GLY A 265 2.82 -5.14 -18.63
CA GLY A 265 3.06 -3.73 -18.25
C GLY A 265 2.49 -2.77 -19.30
N LYS A 266 1.66 -1.83 -18.86
CA LYS A 266 1.00 -0.86 -19.75
C LYS A 266 1.43 0.57 -19.48
N TRP A 267 1.71 0.90 -18.24
CA TRP A 267 2.15 2.22 -17.83
C TRP A 267 3.23 2.13 -16.77
N VAL A 268 4.15 3.07 -16.81
CA VAL A 268 5.12 3.29 -15.74
C VAL A 268 5.07 4.75 -15.29
N PHE A 269 5.05 4.96 -13.99
CA PHE A 269 5.26 6.28 -13.40
C PHE A 269 6.74 6.49 -13.23
N ILE A 270 7.25 7.59 -13.79
CA ILE A 270 8.67 7.92 -13.77
C ILE A 270 8.86 9.24 -13.04
N GLY A 271 9.58 9.22 -11.92
CA GLY A 271 9.96 10.43 -11.21
C GLY A 271 11.16 11.11 -11.86
N MET A 272 10.95 12.09 -12.69
CA MET A 272 12.02 12.92 -13.29
C MET A 272 12.46 14.03 -12.34
N GLU A 273 11.53 14.62 -11.61
CA GLU A 273 11.64 15.68 -10.59
C GLU A 273 12.18 17.02 -11.13
N SER A 274 13.29 17.02 -11.87
CA SER A 274 13.89 18.25 -12.45
C SER A 274 14.63 17.94 -13.74
N ILE A 275 14.71 18.94 -14.61
CA ILE A 275 15.59 18.97 -15.77
C ILE A 275 16.93 19.64 -15.47
N ASP A 276 17.09 20.22 -14.28
CA ASP A 276 18.34 20.84 -13.81
C ASP A 276 19.12 19.84 -12.93
N PRO A 277 20.35 19.46 -13.33
CA PRO A 277 21.20 18.57 -12.55
C PRO A 277 21.55 19.10 -11.15
N ALA A 278 21.64 20.42 -10.96
CA ALA A 278 21.93 21.00 -9.66
C ALA A 278 20.78 20.76 -8.68
N ASN A 279 19.53 20.99 -9.10
CA ASN A 279 18.35 20.71 -8.29
C ASN A 279 18.23 19.22 -7.94
N LEU A 280 18.60 18.32 -8.86
CA LEU A 280 18.61 16.87 -8.59
C LEU A 280 19.68 16.49 -7.57
N ALA A 281 20.86 17.14 -7.61
CA ALA A 281 21.90 16.92 -6.63
C ALA A 281 21.49 17.38 -5.25
N ASP A 282 20.86 18.57 -5.15
CA ASP A 282 20.39 19.17 -3.89
C ASP A 282 19.39 18.24 -3.16
N VAL A 283 18.51 17.56 -3.90
CA VAL A 283 17.54 16.61 -3.32
C VAL A 283 18.04 15.15 -3.29
N LYS A 284 19.34 14.93 -3.44
CA LYS A 284 19.98 13.59 -3.47
C LYS A 284 19.40 12.63 -4.52
N LYS A 285 18.96 13.17 -5.67
CA LYS A 285 18.46 12.39 -6.80
C LYS A 285 19.37 12.47 -8.04
N GLY A 286 20.68 12.69 -7.84
CA GLY A 286 21.68 12.84 -8.89
C GLY A 286 21.90 11.59 -9.77
N PHE A 287 21.28 10.45 -9.47
CA PHE A 287 21.23 9.29 -10.35
C PHE A 287 20.31 9.51 -11.58
N ASN A 288 19.38 10.44 -11.53
CA ASN A 288 18.64 10.92 -12.68
C ASN A 288 19.54 11.85 -13.50
N LYS A 289 19.57 11.64 -14.81
CA LYS A 289 20.37 12.44 -15.74
C LYS A 289 19.49 13.07 -16.80
N PRO A 290 19.18 14.36 -16.71
CA PRO A 290 18.25 15.04 -17.62
C PRO A 290 18.60 14.92 -19.10
N GLY A 291 19.92 14.87 -19.45
CA GLY A 291 20.36 14.67 -20.82
C GLY A 291 19.93 13.33 -21.44
N GLU A 292 19.53 12.37 -20.62
CA GLU A 292 19.15 11.03 -21.05
C GLU A 292 17.62 10.81 -21.04
N TYR A 293 16.81 11.80 -20.60
CA TYR A 293 15.35 11.69 -20.57
C TYR A 293 14.70 11.53 -21.97
N ARG A 294 15.42 11.84 -23.04
CA ARG A 294 14.94 11.63 -24.42
C ARG A 294 15.00 10.16 -24.86
N CYS A 295 15.65 9.29 -24.07
CA CYS A 295 15.84 7.88 -24.39
C CYS A 295 14.97 6.97 -23.50
N VAL A 296 14.08 7.55 -22.71
CA VAL A 296 13.17 6.84 -21.79
C VAL A 296 11.74 6.83 -22.30
#